data_58c4f08a81bfdedeab1d6b4e190785a6
#
_entry.id   58c4f08a81bfdedeab1d6b4e190785a6
#
_cell.length_a   1.000
_cell.length_b   1.000
_cell.length_c   1.000
_cell.angle_alpha   90.00
_cell.angle_beta   90.00
_cell.angle_gamma   90.00
#
_symmetry.space_group_name_H-M   'P 1'
#
loop_
_entity.id
_entity.type
_entity.pdbx_description
1 polymer ?
#
loop_
_entity_poly.entity_id
_entity_poly.type
_entity_poly.pdbx_seq_one_letter_code
_entity_poly.pdbx_strand_id
1 'polypeptide(L)'
;MAYQDITNHNSPNYTPGRPYGIHFIVIHWWDDPDKHPTFEGTISTLCNPNRGASAHYIAEAGRVACIVDPDDRAWHAGDGVGVGSKGNDKGIGIECNPRQSDGDYQTIAELIRNLRSVYGDLPLIHHRDCSATTCPGTYDLNRLDRLARGLTDTPSTPPSQPATSGSTKLELDGSWGPLTMRRAQELAGTKVDGVMSGQIQGPHNANIYAAEWGTEGSDWVEWASKKFGITDRPRNAGPDFIRHFLTEMNGQVGNGVIDPAPSQAVKEFQRRMNEGYIFR
;
A
#
# COMPACT_ATOMS: atom_id res chain seq x y z
N MET A 1 0.71 24.13 -6.86
CA MET A 1 -0.20 22.98 -7.02
C MET A 1 -0.31 22.69 -8.50
N ALA A 2 -0.07 21.47 -8.91
CA ALA A 2 -0.15 21.08 -10.31
C ALA A 2 -1.57 20.67 -10.73
N TYR A 3 -2.55 20.72 -9.83
CA TYR A 3 -3.95 20.42 -10.13
C TYR A 3 -4.90 21.52 -9.65
N GLN A 4 -6.08 21.60 -10.31
CA GLN A 4 -7.20 22.44 -9.88
C GLN A 4 -7.87 21.77 -8.68
N ASP A 5 -7.98 22.49 -7.58
CA ASP A 5 -8.71 22.06 -6.39
C ASP A 5 -10.16 22.53 -6.47
N ILE A 6 -11.10 21.58 -6.39
CA ILE A 6 -12.54 21.81 -6.54
C ILE A 6 -13.23 21.48 -5.21
N THR A 7 -13.76 22.50 -4.55
CA THR A 7 -14.32 22.41 -3.18
C THR A 7 -15.78 22.85 -3.09
N ASN A 8 -16.45 23.04 -4.22
CA ASN A 8 -17.83 23.52 -4.28
C ASN A 8 -18.88 22.39 -4.39
N HIS A 9 -18.47 21.15 -4.20
CA HIS A 9 -19.33 19.98 -4.16
C HIS A 9 -19.26 19.33 -2.77
N ASN A 10 -20.41 18.97 -2.20
CA ASN A 10 -20.47 18.29 -0.90
C ASN A 10 -21.39 17.08 -1.02
N SER A 11 -20.86 15.92 -0.67
CA SER A 11 -21.67 14.71 -0.56
C SER A 11 -22.45 14.71 0.75
N PRO A 12 -23.75 14.40 0.75
CA PRO A 12 -24.51 14.21 1.99
C PRO A 12 -24.29 12.80 2.60
N ASN A 13 -23.57 11.92 1.93
CA ASN A 13 -23.38 10.52 2.31
C ASN A 13 -22.15 10.35 3.19
N TYR A 14 -22.15 10.91 4.39
CA TYR A 14 -21.06 10.80 5.34
C TYR A 14 -21.56 10.82 6.79
N THR A 15 -20.72 10.51 7.73
CA THR A 15 -20.97 10.66 9.16
C THR A 15 -20.05 11.75 9.70
N PRO A 16 -20.61 12.79 10.38
CA PRO A 16 -19.78 13.84 10.97
C PRO A 16 -18.79 13.29 12.01
N GLY A 17 -17.55 13.74 11.90
CA GLY A 17 -16.43 13.31 12.74
C GLY A 17 -15.97 11.88 12.45
N ARG A 18 -14.91 11.46 13.15
CA ARG A 18 -14.32 10.12 13.03
C ARG A 18 -14.20 9.45 14.39
N PRO A 19 -14.54 8.16 14.50
CA PRO A 19 -14.37 7.41 15.76
C PRO A 19 -12.90 7.05 16.04
N TYR A 20 -12.03 7.12 14.99
CA TYR A 20 -10.58 6.83 15.06
C TYR A 20 -9.80 7.87 14.28
N GLY A 21 -8.50 7.98 14.57
CA GLY A 21 -7.56 8.75 13.73
C GLY A 21 -7.45 8.18 12.33
N ILE A 22 -6.90 8.98 11.41
CA ILE A 22 -6.60 8.55 10.03
C ILE A 22 -5.34 7.69 10.05
N HIS A 23 -5.41 6.49 9.47
CA HIS A 23 -4.32 5.50 9.51
C HIS A 23 -3.77 5.13 8.14
N PHE A 24 -4.54 5.32 7.07
CA PHE A 24 -4.17 4.97 5.69
C PHE A 24 -4.99 5.74 4.66
N ILE A 25 -4.52 5.69 3.41
CA ILE A 25 -5.25 6.19 2.24
C ILE A 25 -5.74 4.98 1.44
N VAL A 26 -7.03 4.94 1.14
CA VAL A 26 -7.65 3.88 0.34
C VAL A 26 -7.78 4.35 -1.10
N ILE A 27 -7.15 3.63 -2.01
CA ILE A 27 -7.24 3.90 -3.45
C ILE A 27 -8.43 3.13 -4.03
N HIS A 28 -9.31 3.87 -4.68
CA HIS A 28 -10.45 3.39 -5.43
C HIS A 28 -10.31 3.74 -6.90
N TRP A 29 -11.16 3.19 -7.72
CA TRP A 29 -11.48 3.70 -9.05
C TRP A 29 -12.99 3.75 -9.23
N TRP A 30 -13.48 4.71 -9.98
CA TRP A 30 -14.91 5.00 -9.98
C TRP A 30 -15.76 4.21 -10.97
N ASP A 31 -15.24 3.26 -11.69
CA ASP A 31 -15.97 2.26 -12.48
C ASP A 31 -15.02 1.52 -13.43
N ASP A 32 -15.59 0.61 -14.21
CA ASP A 32 -14.94 -0.10 -15.29
C ASP A 32 -14.47 0.89 -16.38
N PRO A 33 -13.20 0.87 -16.80
CA PRO A 33 -12.70 1.73 -17.86
C PRO A 33 -13.48 1.63 -19.18
N ASP A 34 -14.07 0.48 -19.48
CA ASP A 34 -14.85 0.26 -20.69
C ASP A 34 -16.19 1.02 -20.72
N LYS A 35 -16.69 1.44 -19.58
CA LYS A 35 -17.89 2.26 -19.46
C LYS A 35 -17.66 3.75 -19.64
N HIS A 36 -16.41 4.17 -19.72
CA HIS A 36 -16.00 5.57 -19.91
C HIS A 36 -16.64 6.56 -18.93
N PRO A 37 -16.65 6.30 -17.62
CA PRO A 37 -17.24 7.22 -16.65
C PRO A 37 -16.49 8.55 -16.65
N THR A 38 -17.21 9.63 -16.35
CA THR A 38 -16.64 10.98 -16.31
C THR A 38 -16.44 11.45 -14.88
N PHE A 39 -15.52 12.37 -14.69
CA PHE A 39 -15.24 13.01 -13.41
C PHE A 39 -16.52 13.69 -12.84
N GLU A 40 -17.22 14.47 -13.67
CA GLU A 40 -18.46 15.14 -13.28
C GLU A 40 -19.59 14.14 -12.98
N GLY A 41 -19.67 13.05 -13.74
CA GLY A 41 -20.61 11.97 -13.49
C GLY A 41 -20.36 11.28 -12.16
N THR A 42 -19.10 11.10 -11.79
CA THR A 42 -18.70 10.53 -10.50
C THR A 42 -19.05 11.48 -9.36
N ILE A 43 -18.73 12.77 -9.47
CA ILE A 43 -19.16 13.79 -8.49
C ILE A 43 -20.69 13.76 -8.32
N SER A 44 -21.44 13.82 -9.42
CA SER A 44 -22.89 13.79 -9.39
C SER A 44 -23.45 12.54 -8.72
N THR A 45 -22.83 11.38 -8.96
CA THR A 45 -23.23 10.10 -8.38
C THR A 45 -22.96 10.06 -6.87
N LEU A 46 -21.77 10.45 -6.42
CA LEU A 46 -21.39 10.39 -5.01
C LEU A 46 -21.99 11.53 -4.17
N CYS A 47 -22.39 12.62 -4.79
CA CYS A 47 -23.15 13.71 -4.15
C CYS A 47 -24.67 13.48 -4.19
N ASN A 48 -25.16 12.42 -4.80
CA ASN A 48 -26.59 12.09 -4.78
C ASN A 48 -26.97 11.51 -3.40
N PRO A 49 -27.94 12.09 -2.68
CA PRO A 49 -28.34 11.63 -1.34
C PRO A 49 -28.87 10.18 -1.30
N ASN A 50 -29.35 9.67 -2.43
CA ASN A 50 -29.89 8.31 -2.52
C ASN A 50 -28.78 7.27 -2.84
N ARG A 51 -27.51 7.68 -3.01
CA ARG A 51 -26.40 6.77 -3.37
C ARG A 51 -25.99 5.87 -2.21
N GLY A 52 -26.02 6.39 -0.97
CA GLY A 52 -25.57 5.66 0.22
C GLY A 52 -24.08 5.31 0.22
N ALA A 53 -23.29 6.02 -0.58
CA ALA A 53 -21.84 5.90 -0.66
C ALA A 53 -21.22 7.25 -1.05
N SER A 54 -19.95 7.47 -0.66
CA SER A 54 -19.18 8.67 -0.97
C SER A 54 -17.70 8.33 -1.08
N ALA A 55 -16.87 9.34 -1.22
CA ALA A 55 -15.41 9.32 -1.01
C ALA A 55 -15.01 10.68 -0.45
N HIS A 56 -13.76 10.81 0.03
CA HIS A 56 -13.25 12.11 0.43
C HIS A 56 -12.87 12.92 -0.81
N TYR A 57 -12.16 12.27 -1.73
CA TYR A 57 -11.64 12.88 -2.94
C TYR A 57 -12.02 12.10 -4.20
N ILE A 58 -12.16 12.85 -5.30
CA ILE A 58 -12.25 12.33 -6.66
C ILE A 58 -11.11 12.99 -7.43
N ALA A 59 -10.26 12.21 -8.10
CA ALA A 59 -9.04 12.71 -8.73
C ALA A 59 -8.85 12.18 -10.16
N GLU A 60 -8.53 13.07 -11.07
CA GLU A 60 -8.06 12.76 -12.42
C GLU A 60 -6.96 13.75 -12.85
N ALA A 61 -6.40 13.56 -14.04
CA ALA A 61 -5.34 14.41 -14.57
C ALA A 61 -5.68 15.90 -14.49
N GLY A 62 -4.92 16.62 -13.67
CA GLY A 62 -4.98 18.07 -13.51
C GLY A 62 -6.09 18.59 -12.60
N ARG A 63 -6.95 17.75 -11.98
CA ARG A 63 -8.02 18.21 -11.09
C ARG A 63 -8.39 17.22 -9.99
N VAL A 64 -8.74 17.77 -8.84
CA VAL A 64 -9.18 17.03 -7.65
C VAL A 64 -10.42 17.70 -7.09
N ALA A 65 -11.46 16.92 -6.78
CA ALA A 65 -12.62 17.39 -6.03
C ALA A 65 -12.58 16.79 -4.62
N CYS A 66 -12.66 17.65 -3.60
CA CYS A 66 -12.98 17.26 -2.23
C CYS A 66 -14.49 17.31 -2.05
N ILE A 67 -15.12 16.18 -1.75
CA ILE A 67 -16.57 16.09 -1.60
C ILE A 67 -17.02 15.67 -0.19
N VAL A 68 -16.10 15.17 0.64
CA VAL A 68 -16.27 14.97 2.09
C VAL A 68 -14.95 15.40 2.75
N ASP A 69 -15.06 16.19 3.82
CA ASP A 69 -13.88 16.60 4.59
C ASP A 69 -13.17 15.37 5.15
N PRO A 70 -11.81 15.27 5.06
CA PRO A 70 -11.08 14.14 5.65
C PRO A 70 -11.28 13.95 7.15
N ASP A 71 -11.67 14.98 7.89
CA ASP A 71 -11.97 14.88 9.32
C ASP A 71 -13.36 14.28 9.59
N ASP A 72 -14.18 14.12 8.56
CA ASP A 72 -15.44 13.40 8.59
C ASP A 72 -15.26 11.97 8.06
N ARG A 73 -16.25 11.11 8.32
CA ARG A 73 -16.25 9.70 7.91
C ARG A 73 -17.02 9.53 6.61
N ALA A 74 -16.34 9.51 5.47
CA ALA A 74 -16.97 9.13 4.19
C ALA A 74 -17.35 7.63 4.16
N TRP A 75 -18.35 7.27 3.35
CA TRP A 75 -18.84 5.89 3.21
C TRP A 75 -18.27 5.27 1.93
N HIS A 76 -16.96 4.88 1.95
CA HIS A 76 -16.24 4.46 0.74
C HIS A 76 -15.75 3.01 0.73
N ALA A 77 -15.36 2.46 1.89
CA ALA A 77 -14.62 1.20 1.95
C ALA A 77 -15.24 0.14 2.88
N GLY A 78 -16.38 0.47 3.51
CA GLY A 78 -16.98 -0.40 4.51
C GLY A 78 -16.12 -0.53 5.77
N ASP A 79 -16.47 -1.50 6.60
CA ASP A 79 -15.83 -1.78 7.89
C ASP A 79 -15.28 -3.23 7.94
N GLY A 80 -14.78 -3.71 6.81
CA GLY A 80 -14.25 -5.05 6.63
C GLY A 80 -13.18 -5.48 7.65
N VAL A 81 -12.60 -6.64 7.42
CA VAL A 81 -11.58 -7.23 8.31
C VAL A 81 -10.18 -7.13 7.68
N GLY A 82 -9.14 -7.41 8.45
CA GLY A 82 -7.76 -7.41 7.97
C GLY A 82 -7.13 -6.02 7.94
N VAL A 83 -6.22 -5.78 6.99
CA VAL A 83 -5.46 -4.52 6.85
C VAL A 83 -6.40 -3.33 6.69
N GLY A 84 -7.44 -3.46 5.88
CA GLY A 84 -8.47 -2.45 5.67
C GLY A 84 -9.60 -2.47 6.70
N SER A 85 -9.43 -3.15 7.84
CA SER A 85 -10.42 -3.16 8.91
C SER A 85 -10.82 -1.75 9.31
N LYS A 86 -12.14 -1.51 9.34
CA LYS A 86 -12.72 -0.19 9.57
C LYS A 86 -12.30 0.84 8.52
N GLY A 87 -12.38 0.47 7.24
CA GLY A 87 -11.96 1.30 6.11
C GLY A 87 -12.58 2.69 6.11
N ASN A 88 -13.89 2.80 6.37
CA ASN A 88 -14.58 4.08 6.49
C ASN A 88 -14.09 4.88 7.71
N ASP A 89 -13.83 4.22 8.84
CA ASP A 89 -13.48 4.87 10.10
C ASP A 89 -12.05 5.44 10.10
N LYS A 90 -11.12 4.74 9.43
CA LYS A 90 -9.68 4.98 9.51
C LYS A 90 -9.04 5.45 8.20
N GLY A 91 -9.74 5.32 7.07
CA GLY A 91 -9.19 5.61 5.74
C GLY A 91 -9.59 6.96 5.20
N ILE A 92 -8.72 7.56 4.39
CA ILE A 92 -9.09 8.62 3.43
C ILE A 92 -9.31 7.93 2.09
N GLY A 93 -10.53 7.94 1.55
CA GLY A 93 -10.83 7.36 0.24
C GLY A 93 -10.59 8.34 -0.90
N ILE A 94 -9.85 7.89 -1.91
CA ILE A 94 -9.62 8.63 -3.17
C ILE A 94 -10.18 7.80 -4.31
N GLU A 95 -11.20 8.32 -4.98
CA GLU A 95 -11.72 7.79 -6.23
C GLU A 95 -10.85 8.29 -7.38
N CYS A 96 -10.21 7.37 -8.08
CA CYS A 96 -9.24 7.63 -9.12
C CYS A 96 -9.83 7.33 -10.50
N ASN A 97 -9.43 8.11 -11.51
CA ASN A 97 -9.86 7.86 -12.88
C ASN A 97 -9.39 6.49 -13.37
N PRO A 98 -10.30 5.60 -13.83
CA PRO A 98 -9.95 4.26 -14.28
C PRO A 98 -9.09 4.22 -15.56
N ARG A 99 -8.93 5.32 -16.29
CA ARG A 99 -7.99 5.41 -17.44
C ARG A 99 -6.53 5.18 -17.04
N GLN A 100 -6.17 5.53 -15.79
CA GLN A 100 -4.82 5.35 -15.27
C GLN A 100 -3.74 6.00 -16.15
N SER A 101 -4.04 7.17 -16.72
CA SER A 101 -3.04 7.92 -17.50
C SER A 101 -1.90 8.42 -16.62
N ASP A 102 -0.77 8.79 -17.22
CA ASP A 102 0.35 9.39 -16.48
C ASP A 102 -0.09 10.66 -15.73
N GLY A 103 -0.98 11.45 -16.34
CA GLY A 103 -1.56 12.63 -15.69
C GLY A 103 -2.42 12.29 -14.48
N ASP A 104 -3.18 11.18 -14.53
CA ASP A 104 -3.95 10.69 -13.37
C ASP A 104 -3.00 10.31 -12.23
N TYR A 105 -1.95 9.50 -12.52
CA TYR A 105 -0.95 9.13 -11.52
C TYR A 105 -0.24 10.34 -10.90
N GLN A 106 0.17 11.33 -11.70
CA GLN A 106 0.83 12.55 -11.21
C GLN A 106 -0.07 13.35 -10.27
N THR A 107 -1.33 13.54 -10.66
CA THR A 107 -2.31 14.29 -9.86
C THR A 107 -2.63 13.59 -8.54
N ILE A 108 -2.91 12.29 -8.59
CA ILE A 108 -3.20 11.49 -7.39
C ILE A 108 -1.99 11.45 -6.46
N ALA A 109 -0.78 11.29 -7.00
CA ALA A 109 0.45 11.30 -6.22
C ALA A 109 0.69 12.65 -5.52
N GLU A 110 0.38 13.77 -6.17
CA GLU A 110 0.47 15.09 -5.54
C GLU A 110 -0.58 15.25 -4.44
N LEU A 111 -1.81 14.78 -4.63
CA LEU A 111 -2.83 14.73 -3.58
C LEU A 111 -2.34 13.91 -2.38
N ILE A 112 -1.80 12.70 -2.61
CA ILE A 112 -1.24 11.83 -1.57
C ILE A 112 -0.12 12.56 -0.80
N ARG A 113 0.78 13.26 -1.51
CA ARG A 113 1.85 14.06 -0.87
C ARG A 113 1.28 15.14 0.03
N ASN A 114 0.25 15.86 -0.43
CA ASN A 114 -0.41 16.90 0.35
C ASN A 114 -1.11 16.31 1.59
N LEU A 115 -1.81 15.20 1.46
CA LEU A 115 -2.43 14.51 2.59
C LEU A 115 -1.38 14.04 3.61
N ARG A 116 -0.27 13.48 3.14
CA ARG A 116 0.83 13.08 4.03
C ARG A 116 1.49 14.24 4.75
N SER A 117 1.52 15.41 4.15
CA SER A 117 2.05 16.61 4.83
C SER A 117 1.19 17.09 6.00
N VAL A 118 -0.10 16.74 5.99
CA VAL A 118 -1.07 17.12 7.04
C VAL A 118 -1.24 15.98 8.06
N TYR A 119 -1.40 14.75 7.60
CA TYR A 119 -1.81 13.61 8.43
C TYR A 119 -0.67 12.63 8.74
N GLY A 120 0.57 12.90 8.30
CA GLY A 120 1.73 12.02 8.44
C GLY A 120 1.89 11.04 7.29
N ASP A 121 2.91 10.19 7.33
CA ASP A 121 3.27 9.26 6.24
C ASP A 121 2.30 8.08 6.15
N LEU A 122 1.08 8.36 5.69
CA LEU A 122 0.00 7.37 5.56
C LEU A 122 0.33 6.31 4.48
N PRO A 123 0.24 5.01 4.79
CA PRO A 123 0.34 3.95 3.81
C PRO A 123 -0.84 3.98 2.83
N LEU A 124 -0.59 3.50 1.59
CA LEU A 124 -1.62 3.29 0.58
C LEU A 124 -2.12 1.86 0.66
N ILE A 125 -3.43 1.66 0.61
CA ILE A 125 -4.07 0.34 0.51
C ILE A 125 -5.11 0.34 -0.61
N HIS A 126 -5.44 -0.86 -1.12
CA HIS A 126 -6.51 -1.01 -2.11
C HIS A 126 -7.88 -1.10 -1.42
N HIS A 127 -8.94 -0.73 -2.11
CA HIS A 127 -10.30 -0.98 -1.61
C HIS A 127 -10.56 -2.47 -1.35
N ARG A 128 -10.00 -3.36 -2.17
CA ARG A 128 -10.11 -4.83 -1.94
C ARG A 128 -9.48 -5.32 -0.65
N ASP A 129 -8.63 -4.52 -0.01
CA ASP A 129 -8.07 -4.84 1.32
C ASP A 129 -9.07 -4.54 2.45
N CYS A 130 -10.14 -3.77 2.13
CA CYS A 130 -11.22 -3.41 3.05
C CYS A 130 -12.49 -4.24 2.84
N SER A 131 -12.77 -4.65 1.59
CA SER A 131 -14.05 -5.26 1.19
C SER A 131 -13.84 -6.27 0.06
N ALA A 132 -14.79 -7.20 -0.09
CA ALA A 132 -14.79 -8.17 -1.20
C ALA A 132 -15.13 -7.46 -2.53
N THR A 133 -14.13 -6.92 -3.19
CA THR A 133 -14.24 -6.18 -4.46
C THR A 133 -12.97 -6.32 -5.28
N THR A 134 -13.02 -6.06 -6.58
CA THR A 134 -11.86 -5.97 -7.46
C THR A 134 -11.26 -4.55 -7.54
N CYS A 135 -11.92 -3.57 -6.92
CA CYS A 135 -11.46 -2.18 -6.88
C CYS A 135 -10.12 -2.07 -6.13
N PRO A 136 -9.20 -1.27 -6.59
CA PRO A 136 -9.18 -0.35 -7.72
C PRO A 136 -8.63 -0.96 -9.03
N GLY A 137 -8.93 -2.19 -9.34
CA GLY A 137 -8.48 -2.84 -10.57
C GLY A 137 -6.95 -2.98 -10.62
N THR A 138 -6.34 -2.41 -11.64
CA THR A 138 -4.91 -2.48 -11.92
C THR A 138 -4.10 -1.26 -11.45
N TYR A 139 -4.67 -0.38 -10.60
CA TYR A 139 -3.91 0.76 -10.06
C TYR A 139 -2.64 0.29 -9.34
N ASP A 140 -1.50 0.84 -9.76
CA ASP A 140 -0.18 0.56 -9.19
C ASP A 140 0.10 1.50 -8.00
N LEU A 141 -0.16 1.00 -6.78
CA LEU A 141 0.07 1.76 -5.54
C LEU A 141 1.55 2.05 -5.31
N ASN A 142 2.46 1.18 -5.79
CA ASN A 142 3.89 1.43 -5.68
C ASN A 142 4.31 2.61 -6.56
N ARG A 143 3.74 2.72 -7.77
CA ARG A 143 3.93 3.87 -8.64
C ARG A 143 3.42 5.15 -7.97
N LEU A 144 2.21 5.12 -7.42
CA LEU A 144 1.64 6.25 -6.67
C LEU A 144 2.52 6.66 -5.50
N ASP A 145 3.00 5.71 -4.71
CA ASP A 145 3.85 5.98 -3.55
C ASP A 145 5.19 6.61 -3.97
N ARG A 146 5.87 6.05 -4.99
CA ARG A 146 7.11 6.63 -5.51
C ARG A 146 6.90 8.06 -5.98
N LEU A 147 5.88 8.31 -6.80
CA LEU A 147 5.58 9.67 -7.30
C LEU A 147 5.22 10.63 -6.17
N ALA A 148 4.44 10.18 -5.17
CA ALA A 148 4.11 10.98 -4.00
C ALA A 148 5.34 11.36 -3.16
N ARG A 149 6.38 10.52 -3.16
CA ARG A 149 7.67 10.80 -2.52
C ARG A 149 8.60 11.67 -3.39
N GLY A 150 8.16 12.09 -4.58
CA GLY A 150 8.96 12.91 -5.49
C GLY A 150 10.02 12.14 -6.27
N LEU A 151 9.91 10.81 -6.33
CA LEU A 151 10.77 9.95 -7.15
C LEU A 151 10.29 9.96 -8.59
N THR A 152 11.24 9.83 -9.54
CA THR A 152 10.91 9.83 -10.97
C THR A 152 10.11 8.59 -11.36
N ASP A 153 9.14 8.81 -12.25
CA ASP A 153 8.36 7.75 -12.87
C ASP A 153 9.23 7.03 -13.92
N THR A 154 10.01 6.05 -13.45
CA THR A 154 10.61 5.09 -14.38
C THR A 154 9.52 4.07 -14.66
N PRO A 155 9.02 3.94 -15.91
CA PRO A 155 7.95 3.02 -16.21
C PRO A 155 8.32 1.60 -15.78
N SER A 156 7.60 1.03 -14.82
CA SER A 156 7.62 -0.41 -14.63
C SER A 156 6.84 -1.00 -15.80
N THR A 157 7.55 -1.42 -16.83
CA THR A 157 6.99 -2.23 -17.91
C THR A 157 6.24 -3.42 -17.31
N PRO A 158 5.03 -3.78 -17.82
CA PRO A 158 4.36 -4.99 -17.37
C PRO A 158 5.31 -6.18 -17.52
N PRO A 159 5.26 -7.21 -16.66
CA PRO A 159 6.23 -8.28 -16.68
C PRO A 159 6.04 -9.17 -17.91
N SER A 160 6.75 -8.85 -18.99
CA SER A 160 7.06 -9.78 -20.06
C SER A 160 8.52 -10.16 -19.95
N GLN A 161 8.74 -11.33 -19.32
CA GLN A 161 9.93 -12.19 -19.36
C GLN A 161 11.32 -11.68 -18.88
N PRO A 162 12.20 -12.58 -18.48
CA PRO A 162 13.33 -12.31 -17.61
C PRO A 162 14.41 -11.49 -18.32
N ALA A 163 14.57 -10.24 -17.91
CA ALA A 163 15.75 -9.47 -18.26
C ALA A 163 16.85 -9.73 -17.22
N THR A 164 17.89 -10.30 -17.70
CA THR A 164 19.21 -10.48 -17.12
C THR A 164 19.70 -9.28 -16.30
N SER A 165 20.08 -9.59 -15.05
CA SER A 165 21.19 -9.01 -14.27
C SER A 165 21.61 -7.57 -14.64
N GLY A 166 21.00 -6.60 -13.96
CA GLY A 166 21.62 -5.32 -13.69
C GLY A 166 21.38 -4.98 -12.22
N SER A 167 22.43 -4.92 -11.42
CA SER A 167 22.41 -4.66 -9.99
C SER A 167 21.88 -3.27 -9.68
N THR A 168 20.58 -3.12 -9.58
CA THR A 168 19.96 -1.91 -9.04
C THR A 168 19.98 -2.01 -7.51
N LYS A 169 20.81 -1.17 -6.87
CA LYS A 169 20.81 -1.07 -5.41
C LYS A 169 19.43 -0.65 -4.92
N LEU A 170 18.95 -1.32 -3.86
CA LEU A 170 17.74 -0.90 -3.14
C LEU A 170 17.97 0.45 -2.48
N GLU A 171 16.95 1.28 -2.47
CA GLU A 171 16.91 2.45 -1.59
C GLU A 171 16.80 1.99 -0.13
N LEU A 172 17.51 2.68 0.77
CA LEU A 172 17.47 2.37 2.21
C LEU A 172 16.34 3.16 2.88
N ASP A 173 15.12 2.94 2.39
CA ASP A 173 13.91 3.62 2.86
C ASP A 173 13.31 3.00 4.13
N GLY A 174 13.79 1.82 4.50
CA GLY A 174 13.27 1.08 5.65
C GLY A 174 11.88 0.50 5.44
N SER A 175 11.41 0.40 4.20
CA SER A 175 10.14 -0.21 3.82
C SER A 175 10.33 -1.65 3.38
N TRP A 176 9.62 -2.58 4.01
CA TRP A 176 9.58 -3.97 3.53
C TRP A 176 8.47 -4.14 2.49
N GLY A 177 8.64 -3.45 1.39
CA GLY A 177 7.75 -3.48 0.24
C GLY A 177 8.16 -4.50 -0.82
N PRO A 178 7.43 -4.53 -1.96
CA PRO A 178 7.67 -5.48 -3.04
C PRO A 178 9.07 -5.45 -3.65
N LEU A 179 9.73 -4.29 -3.74
CA LEU A 179 11.09 -4.19 -4.26
C LEU A 179 12.10 -4.83 -3.30
N THR A 180 11.96 -4.57 -2.00
CA THR A 180 12.74 -5.21 -0.94
C THR A 180 12.54 -6.73 -0.98
N MET A 181 11.28 -7.17 -1.14
CA MET A 181 10.95 -8.59 -1.21
C MET A 181 11.51 -9.27 -2.48
N ARG A 182 11.40 -8.63 -3.66
CA ARG A 182 12.01 -9.15 -4.90
C ARG A 182 13.50 -9.38 -4.73
N ARG A 183 14.22 -8.41 -4.18
CA ARG A 183 15.66 -8.54 -3.97
C ARG A 183 16.00 -9.66 -3.00
N ALA A 184 15.21 -9.81 -1.95
CA ALA A 184 15.35 -10.91 -0.99
C ALA A 184 15.13 -12.28 -1.65
N GLN A 185 14.11 -12.39 -2.49
CA GLN A 185 13.80 -13.60 -3.27
C GLN A 185 14.89 -13.95 -4.28
N GLU A 186 15.42 -12.96 -5.00
CA GLU A 186 16.56 -13.13 -5.93
C GLU A 186 17.79 -13.73 -5.21
N LEU A 187 18.18 -13.14 -4.07
CA LEU A 187 19.33 -13.59 -3.31
C LEU A 187 19.11 -14.97 -2.65
N ALA A 188 17.89 -15.30 -2.33
CA ALA A 188 17.50 -16.60 -1.78
C ALA A 188 17.33 -17.69 -2.86
N GLY A 189 17.22 -17.33 -4.14
CA GLY A 189 16.91 -18.25 -5.23
C GLY A 189 15.50 -18.82 -5.16
N THR A 190 14.53 -18.07 -4.60
CA THR A 190 13.13 -18.45 -4.53
C THR A 190 12.31 -17.79 -5.65
N LYS A 191 11.01 -18.05 -5.76
CA LYS A 191 10.14 -17.38 -6.74
C LYS A 191 10.22 -15.87 -6.57
N VAL A 192 10.53 -15.13 -7.63
CA VAL A 192 10.75 -13.68 -7.63
C VAL A 192 9.48 -12.96 -8.12
N ASP A 193 8.56 -12.70 -7.21
CA ASP A 193 7.31 -11.98 -7.51
C ASP A 193 7.14 -10.69 -6.68
N GLY A 194 7.99 -10.50 -5.68
CA GLY A 194 7.92 -9.36 -4.78
C GLY A 194 6.85 -9.50 -3.69
N VAL A 195 6.28 -10.70 -3.54
CA VAL A 195 5.20 -10.97 -2.60
C VAL A 195 5.66 -11.99 -1.54
N MET A 196 5.38 -11.70 -0.29
CA MET A 196 5.47 -12.65 0.81
C MET A 196 4.09 -13.29 0.98
N SER A 197 3.77 -14.29 0.15
CA SER A 197 2.43 -14.86 0.03
C SER A 197 2.00 -15.65 1.26
N GLY A 198 0.68 -15.71 1.48
CA GLY A 198 0.02 -16.61 2.40
C GLY A 198 0.43 -16.47 3.88
N GLN A 199 0.64 -15.25 4.37
CA GLN A 199 1.10 -15.01 5.74
C GLN A 199 -0.07 -14.88 6.72
N ILE A 200 0.04 -15.48 7.90
CA ILE A 200 -0.92 -15.25 8.99
C ILE A 200 -0.63 -13.87 9.60
N GLN A 201 -1.61 -12.98 9.48
CA GLN A 201 -1.49 -11.62 9.98
C GLN A 201 -1.42 -11.57 11.50
N GLY A 202 -0.52 -10.74 12.01
CA GLY A 202 -0.42 -10.44 13.44
C GLY A 202 0.28 -9.09 13.67
N PRO A 203 0.29 -8.58 14.89
CA PRO A 203 0.93 -7.29 15.19
C PRO A 203 2.43 -7.30 14.88
N HIS A 204 3.09 -8.45 14.92
CA HIS A 204 4.53 -8.63 14.69
C HIS A 204 4.94 -8.40 13.23
N ASN A 205 4.05 -8.67 12.25
CA ASN A 205 4.33 -8.58 10.81
C ASN A 205 3.43 -7.60 10.04
N ALA A 206 2.58 -6.85 10.74
CA ALA A 206 1.60 -5.94 10.13
C ALA A 206 2.23 -4.84 9.24
N ASN A 207 3.49 -4.50 9.46
CA ASN A 207 4.24 -3.50 8.72
C ASN A 207 5.12 -4.07 7.59
N ILE A 208 4.92 -5.35 7.21
CA ILE A 208 5.52 -5.94 6.01
C ILE A 208 4.57 -5.70 4.84
N TYR A 209 4.82 -4.64 4.08
CA TYR A 209 3.95 -4.23 2.98
C TYR A 209 3.96 -5.19 1.77
N ALA A 210 4.99 -6.04 1.68
CA ALA A 210 5.04 -7.12 0.69
C ALA A 210 4.24 -8.37 1.12
N ALA A 211 3.67 -8.41 2.33
CA ALA A 211 2.93 -9.56 2.80
C ALA A 211 1.53 -9.63 2.17
N GLU A 212 1.18 -10.80 1.69
CA GLU A 212 -0.17 -11.19 1.30
C GLU A 212 -0.73 -12.13 2.36
N TRP A 213 -1.92 -11.83 2.87
CA TRP A 213 -2.46 -12.56 4.01
C TRP A 213 -3.16 -13.85 3.58
N GLY A 214 -2.90 -14.91 4.32
CA GLY A 214 -3.40 -16.26 4.04
C GLY A 214 -2.80 -17.30 4.98
N THR A 215 -2.80 -18.55 4.60
CA THR A 215 -2.30 -19.66 5.41
C THR A 215 -1.29 -20.57 4.69
N GLU A 216 -1.10 -20.39 3.38
CA GLU A 216 -0.23 -21.24 2.56
C GLU A 216 1.25 -21.03 2.84
N GLY A 217 1.61 -19.83 3.26
CA GLY A 217 2.98 -19.43 3.54
C GLY A 217 3.82 -19.14 2.29
N SER A 218 5.04 -18.67 2.49
CA SER A 218 5.97 -18.22 1.44
C SER A 218 7.22 -19.09 1.36
N ASP A 219 7.70 -19.37 0.16
CA ASP A 219 8.95 -20.11 -0.08
C ASP A 219 10.17 -19.34 0.46
N TRP A 220 10.14 -18.01 0.34
CA TRP A 220 11.20 -17.18 0.90
C TRP A 220 11.24 -17.27 2.43
N VAL A 221 10.07 -17.22 3.09
CA VAL A 221 9.99 -17.35 4.55
C VAL A 221 10.45 -18.73 4.99
N GLU A 222 10.13 -19.79 4.24
CA GLU A 222 10.64 -21.14 4.50
C GLU A 222 12.16 -21.19 4.40
N TRP A 223 12.72 -20.61 3.34
CA TRP A 223 14.17 -20.53 3.16
C TRP A 223 14.84 -19.80 4.33
N ALA A 224 14.31 -18.65 4.74
CA ALA A 224 14.83 -17.87 5.86
C ALA A 224 14.65 -18.59 7.20
N SER A 225 13.52 -19.24 7.42
CA SER A 225 13.23 -20.04 8.62
C SER A 225 14.25 -21.18 8.82
N LYS A 226 14.66 -21.82 7.73
CA LYS A 226 15.72 -22.85 7.78
C LYS A 226 17.05 -22.26 8.27
N LYS A 227 17.37 -21.00 7.91
CA LYS A 227 18.56 -20.29 8.44
C LYS A 227 18.47 -19.99 9.92
N PHE A 228 17.25 -19.76 10.42
CA PHE A 228 16.98 -19.49 11.82
C PHE A 228 16.70 -20.74 12.67
N GLY A 229 16.65 -21.92 12.07
CA GLY A 229 16.32 -23.18 12.78
C GLY A 229 14.86 -23.28 13.20
N ILE A 230 13.96 -22.54 12.56
CA ILE A 230 12.52 -22.55 12.86
C ILE A 230 11.87 -23.73 12.15
N THR A 231 11.24 -24.61 12.93
CA THR A 231 10.59 -25.83 12.44
C THR A 231 9.07 -25.79 12.57
N ASP A 232 8.53 -24.98 13.48
CA ASP A 232 7.10 -24.77 13.59
C ASP A 232 6.65 -23.69 12.61
N ARG A 233 5.69 -24.04 11.73
CA ARG A 233 5.17 -23.16 10.67
C ARG A 233 6.25 -22.43 9.88
N PRO A 234 7.25 -23.13 9.31
CA PRO A 234 8.45 -22.50 8.72
C PRO A 234 8.18 -21.61 7.51
N ARG A 235 6.98 -21.67 6.94
CA ARG A 235 6.54 -20.85 5.79
C ARG A 235 5.86 -19.53 6.20
N ASN A 236 5.70 -19.30 7.50
CA ASN A 236 4.98 -18.15 8.03
C ASN A 236 5.89 -17.23 8.83
N ALA A 237 5.86 -15.93 8.53
CA ALA A 237 6.59 -14.88 9.26
C ALA A 237 5.89 -14.57 10.60
N GLY A 238 5.76 -15.60 11.44
CA GLY A 238 5.19 -15.53 12.79
C GLY A 238 6.11 -14.84 13.81
N PRO A 239 5.69 -14.79 15.09
CA PRO A 239 6.46 -14.11 16.14
C PRO A 239 7.90 -14.56 16.25
N ASP A 240 8.16 -15.88 16.17
CA ASP A 240 9.52 -16.42 16.28
C ASP A 240 10.38 -16.03 15.08
N PHE A 241 9.82 -16.09 13.88
CA PHE A 241 10.52 -15.60 12.68
C PHE A 241 10.91 -14.13 12.83
N ILE A 242 9.98 -13.27 13.23
CA ILE A 242 10.23 -11.83 13.38
C ILE A 242 11.28 -11.56 14.47
N ARG A 243 11.25 -12.28 15.60
CA ARG A 243 12.27 -12.16 16.64
C ARG A 243 13.66 -12.52 16.13
N HIS A 244 13.79 -13.61 15.39
CA HIS A 244 15.06 -14.00 14.77
C HIS A 244 15.55 -12.98 13.75
N PHE A 245 14.62 -12.51 12.87
CA PHE A 245 14.92 -11.46 11.90
C PHE A 245 15.44 -10.17 12.58
N LEU A 246 14.74 -9.67 13.60
CA LEU A 246 15.13 -8.46 14.32
C LEU A 246 16.48 -8.64 15.03
N THR A 247 16.71 -9.80 15.64
CA THR A 247 18.00 -10.12 16.28
C THR A 247 19.12 -10.12 15.24
N GLU A 248 18.89 -10.71 14.08
CA GLU A 248 19.88 -10.77 12.99
C GLU A 248 20.17 -9.39 12.40
N MET A 249 19.15 -8.53 12.26
CA MET A 249 19.32 -7.18 11.68
C MET A 249 19.85 -6.16 12.69
N ASN A 250 19.34 -6.15 13.92
CA ASN A 250 19.62 -5.12 14.92
C ASN A 250 20.51 -5.60 16.09
N GLY A 251 20.82 -6.88 16.15
CA GLY A 251 21.51 -7.48 17.29
C GLY A 251 20.63 -7.69 18.53
N GLN A 252 19.37 -7.35 18.45
CA GLN A 252 18.39 -7.51 19.57
C GLN A 252 16.95 -7.60 19.04
N VAL A 253 16.08 -8.26 19.79
CA VAL A 253 14.67 -8.47 19.43
C VAL A 253 13.84 -7.19 19.50
N GLY A 254 14.19 -6.25 20.40
CA GLY A 254 13.37 -5.07 20.66
C GLY A 254 11.98 -5.44 21.19
N ASN A 255 10.94 -4.84 20.59
CA ASN A 255 9.53 -5.12 20.92
C ASN A 255 8.97 -6.37 20.21
N GLY A 256 9.75 -7.04 19.36
CA GLY A 256 9.31 -8.21 18.59
C GLY A 256 8.35 -7.90 17.45
N VAL A 257 8.32 -6.66 16.98
CA VAL A 257 7.45 -6.16 15.92
C VAL A 257 8.32 -5.50 14.85
N ILE A 258 8.01 -5.69 13.58
CA ILE A 258 8.59 -4.85 12.52
C ILE A 258 7.98 -3.45 12.64
N ASP A 259 8.83 -2.46 12.91
CA ASP A 259 8.39 -1.07 12.99
C ASP A 259 7.83 -0.60 11.63
N PRO A 260 6.90 0.37 11.65
CA PRO A 260 6.51 1.07 10.41
C PRO A 260 7.73 1.67 9.70
N ALA A 261 7.63 1.86 8.38
CA ALA A 261 8.68 2.58 7.67
C ALA A 261 8.83 4.02 8.20
N PRO A 262 10.06 4.49 8.41
CA PRO A 262 11.35 3.88 8.07
C PRO A 262 11.93 2.96 9.18
N SER A 263 11.70 1.66 9.10
CA SER A 263 12.24 0.68 10.05
C SER A 263 13.77 0.53 9.94
N GLN A 264 14.48 0.61 11.06
CA GLN A 264 15.94 0.46 11.09
C GLN A 264 16.36 -0.99 10.74
N ALA A 265 15.60 -1.99 11.20
CA ALA A 265 15.85 -3.38 10.85
C ALA A 265 15.71 -3.62 9.34
N VAL A 266 14.70 -3.00 8.71
CA VAL A 266 14.50 -3.12 7.26
C VAL A 266 15.58 -2.35 6.49
N LYS A 267 16.05 -1.19 6.97
CA LYS A 267 17.20 -0.50 6.36
C LYS A 267 18.48 -1.36 6.39
N GLU A 268 18.76 -2.02 7.50
CA GLU A 268 19.89 -2.94 7.58
C GLU A 268 19.72 -4.14 6.63
N PHE A 269 18.51 -4.68 6.53
CA PHE A 269 18.16 -5.74 5.58
C PHE A 269 18.41 -5.29 4.13
N GLN A 270 17.92 -4.10 3.75
CA GLN A 270 18.16 -3.50 2.42
C GLN A 270 19.65 -3.25 2.16
N ARG A 271 20.40 -2.76 3.16
CA ARG A 271 21.84 -2.54 3.06
C ARG A 271 22.59 -3.84 2.75
N ARG A 272 22.30 -4.91 3.50
CA ARG A 272 22.91 -6.22 3.29
C ARG A 272 22.62 -6.78 1.90
N MET A 273 21.38 -6.65 1.44
CA MET A 273 20.99 -7.08 0.09
C MET A 273 21.70 -6.29 -1.01
N ASN A 274 22.00 -5.02 -0.77
CA ASN A 274 22.83 -4.20 -1.68
C ASN A 274 24.29 -4.66 -1.71
N GLU A 275 24.75 -5.32 -0.66
CA GLU A 275 26.09 -5.95 -0.57
C GLU A 275 26.08 -7.40 -1.06
N GLY A 276 24.93 -7.94 -1.50
CA GLY A 276 24.79 -9.24 -2.12
C GLY A 276 24.55 -10.40 -1.15
N TYR A 277 24.17 -10.13 0.10
CA TYR A 277 23.82 -11.17 1.08
C TYR A 277 22.60 -10.75 1.92
N ILE A 278 22.00 -11.71 2.63
CA ILE A 278 20.86 -11.46 3.53
C ILE A 278 21.25 -11.75 4.98
N PHE A 279 21.58 -12.99 5.29
CA PHE A 279 21.98 -13.44 6.61
C PHE A 279 23.48 -13.84 6.61
N ARG A 280 24.11 -13.65 7.73
CA ARG A 280 25.53 -14.03 7.95
C ARG A 280 25.65 -15.46 8.44
#